data_fa528603c75718dd647de9560ef71d86
#
_entry.id   fa528603c75718dd647de9560ef71d86
#
_cell.length_a   1.000
_cell.length_b   1.000
_cell.length_c   1.000
_cell.angle_alpha   90.00
_cell.angle_beta   90.00
_cell.angle_gamma   90.00
#
_symmetry.space_group_name_H-M   'P 1'
#
loop_
_entity.id
_entity.type
_entity.pdbx_description
1 polymer ?
#
loop_
_entity_poly.entity_id
_entity_poly.type
_entity_poly.pdbx_seq_one_letter_code
_entity_poly.pdbx_strand_id
1 'polypeptide(L)'
;RQRYKGRLILSGILNFSLKRGWCRKNAASLVPPPPLKETRIRALSLYEAKQLLHTAKRMFSGECLPACALMLYAGIRPYEVRRLTWNRINLKSGLVSLAPNHTKTGGSRHVSILPVLAAILNQAGSMHNSGKLVCPPNWEKKWRDIRRQSGILRKKGWVQDVLRHTYASYHLAHFGNCSLLQKEMGHATPSLLLTRYLNMDGITPITGAMFWTHGLNPPSLLLQD
;
A
#
# COMPACT_ATOMS: atom_id res chain seq x y z
N ARG A 1 16.83 9.94 9.88
CA ARG A 1 16.14 9.99 8.58
C ARG A 1 16.12 11.42 8.00
N GLN A 2 15.80 12.46 8.78
CA GLN A 2 15.84 13.86 8.31
C GLN A 2 17.25 14.30 7.89
N ARG A 3 18.28 14.00 8.69
CA ARG A 3 19.69 14.30 8.35
C ARG A 3 20.13 13.66 7.03
N TYR A 4 19.72 12.41 6.79
CA TYR A 4 19.97 11.73 5.51
C TYR A 4 19.30 12.40 4.33
N LYS A 5 18.03 12.80 4.47
CA LYS A 5 17.31 13.55 3.43
C LYS A 5 17.96 14.91 3.16
N GLY A 6 18.34 15.64 4.21
CA GLY A 6 19.04 16.92 4.09
C GLY A 6 20.33 16.80 3.29
N ARG A 7 21.15 15.77 3.60
CA ARG A 7 22.37 15.49 2.83
C ARG A 7 22.10 15.19 1.37
N LEU A 8 21.06 14.39 1.05
CA LEU A 8 20.68 14.10 -0.35
C LEU A 8 20.26 15.34 -1.11
N ILE A 9 19.45 16.22 -0.50
CA ILE A 9 19.01 17.47 -1.11
C ILE A 9 20.22 18.38 -1.37
N LEU A 10 21.08 18.56 -0.38
CA LEU A 10 22.29 19.38 -0.50
C LEU A 10 23.22 18.84 -1.58
N SER A 11 23.43 17.51 -1.60
CA SER A 11 24.25 16.87 -2.64
C SER A 11 23.64 17.05 -4.04
N GLY A 12 22.31 17.02 -4.17
CA GLY A 12 21.62 17.29 -5.42
C GLY A 12 21.85 18.73 -5.92
N ILE A 13 21.73 19.71 -5.02
CA ILE A 13 21.98 21.13 -5.33
C ILE A 13 23.45 21.33 -5.76
N LEU A 14 24.40 20.76 -5.00
CA LEU A 14 25.82 20.88 -5.33
C LEU A 14 26.20 20.18 -6.63
N ASN A 15 25.60 19.03 -6.96
CA ASN A 15 25.78 18.40 -8.27
C ASN A 15 25.24 19.22 -9.42
N PHE A 16 24.10 19.87 -9.23
CA PHE A 16 23.55 20.82 -10.19
C PHE A 16 24.48 22.01 -10.42
N SER A 17 24.98 22.60 -9.34
CA SER A 17 25.93 23.72 -9.38
C SER A 17 27.26 23.33 -10.04
N LEU A 18 27.74 22.10 -9.78
CA LEU A 18 28.98 21.57 -10.38
C LEU A 18 28.82 21.44 -11.90
N LYS A 19 27.69 20.93 -12.38
CA LYS A 19 27.41 20.82 -13.83
C LYS A 19 27.33 22.18 -14.54
N ARG A 20 27.09 23.26 -13.81
CA ARG A 20 27.04 24.64 -14.35
C ARG A 20 28.31 25.43 -14.11
N GLY A 21 29.35 24.80 -13.56
CA GLY A 21 30.61 25.49 -13.27
C GLY A 21 30.57 26.46 -12.08
N TRP A 22 29.47 26.48 -11.30
CA TRP A 22 29.30 27.40 -10.17
C TRP A 22 30.07 26.96 -8.92
N CYS A 23 30.44 25.69 -8.84
CA CYS A 23 31.35 25.16 -7.81
C CYS A 23 32.30 24.14 -8.41
N ARG A 24 33.43 23.91 -7.75
CA ARG A 24 34.47 23.00 -8.22
C ARG A 24 34.32 21.57 -7.71
N LYS A 25 33.60 21.35 -6.61
CA LYS A 25 33.39 20.04 -6.01
C LYS A 25 32.09 19.97 -5.22
N ASN A 26 31.56 18.76 -5.10
CA ASN A 26 30.41 18.50 -4.23
C ASN A 26 30.89 18.15 -2.83
N ALA A 27 30.97 19.13 -1.93
CA ALA A 27 31.41 18.91 -0.54
C ALA A 27 30.50 17.93 0.22
N ALA A 28 29.20 17.83 -0.11
CA ALA A 28 28.31 16.91 0.55
C ALA A 28 28.61 15.43 0.22
N SER A 29 29.31 15.14 -0.88
CA SER A 29 29.73 13.77 -1.22
C SER A 29 30.87 13.28 -0.32
N LEU A 30 31.67 14.19 0.25
CA LEU A 30 32.78 13.87 1.15
C LEU A 30 32.30 13.51 2.57
N VAL A 31 31.08 13.89 2.93
CA VAL A 31 30.51 13.58 4.24
C VAL A 31 29.87 12.21 4.19
N PRO A 32 30.26 11.25 5.03
CA PRO A 32 29.64 9.94 5.07
C PRO A 32 28.13 10.05 5.38
N PRO A 33 27.29 9.20 4.78
CA PRO A 33 25.86 9.22 5.10
C PRO A 33 25.65 8.84 6.57
N PRO A 34 24.74 9.52 7.28
CA PRO A 34 24.41 9.11 8.64
C PRO A 34 23.85 7.70 8.63
N PRO A 35 24.13 6.87 9.65
CA PRO A 35 23.62 5.52 9.72
C PRO A 35 22.10 5.52 9.69
N LEU A 36 21.52 4.76 8.77
CA LEU A 36 20.10 4.54 8.70
C LEU A 36 19.75 3.39 9.65
N LYS A 37 18.97 3.67 10.68
CA LYS A 37 18.34 2.59 11.43
C LYS A 37 17.37 1.88 10.48
N GLU A 38 17.61 0.61 10.22
CA GLU A 38 16.65 -0.24 9.54
C GLU A 38 15.36 -0.30 10.36
N THR A 39 14.35 0.35 9.89
CA THR A 39 12.98 0.17 10.42
C THR A 39 12.36 -1.01 9.70
N ARG A 40 12.28 -2.14 10.36
CA ARG A 40 11.50 -3.28 9.87
C ARG A 40 10.06 -2.83 9.74
N ILE A 41 9.51 -2.94 8.53
CA ILE A 41 8.11 -2.64 8.26
C ILE A 41 7.37 -3.93 8.48
N ARG A 42 6.54 -3.96 9.50
CA ARG A 42 5.69 -5.11 9.82
C ARG A 42 4.42 -5.07 8.96
N ALA A 43 4.07 -6.19 8.34
CA ALA A 43 2.74 -6.38 7.77
C ALA A 43 1.69 -6.48 8.88
N LEU A 44 0.45 -6.14 8.59
CA LEU A 44 -0.66 -6.37 9.51
C LEU A 44 -0.91 -7.87 9.64
N SER A 45 -1.24 -8.33 10.86
CA SER A 45 -1.78 -9.67 11.05
C SER A 45 -3.17 -9.80 10.42
N LEU A 46 -3.65 -11.03 10.24
CA LEU A 46 -5.01 -11.29 9.75
C LEU A 46 -6.06 -10.59 10.62
N TYR A 47 -5.89 -10.65 11.93
CA TYR A 47 -6.77 -9.99 12.88
C TYR A 47 -6.77 -8.47 12.69
N GLU A 48 -5.59 -7.84 12.60
CA GLU A 48 -5.47 -6.40 12.39
C GLU A 48 -6.07 -5.93 11.06
N ALA A 49 -5.83 -6.68 9.99
CA ALA A 49 -6.41 -6.40 8.68
C ALA A 49 -7.95 -6.45 8.72
N LYS A 50 -8.51 -7.47 9.38
CA LYS A 50 -9.95 -7.61 9.59
C LYS A 50 -10.52 -6.48 10.44
N GLN A 51 -9.90 -6.15 11.56
CA GLN A 51 -10.33 -5.05 12.43
C GLN A 51 -10.38 -3.72 11.67
N LEU A 52 -9.39 -3.46 10.82
CA LEU A 52 -9.38 -2.27 9.97
C LEU A 52 -10.57 -2.25 9.02
N LEU A 53 -10.81 -3.33 8.29
CA LEU A 53 -11.91 -3.42 7.32
C LEU A 53 -13.28 -3.37 8.00
N HIS A 54 -13.45 -4.06 9.14
CA HIS A 54 -14.69 -3.97 9.93
C HIS A 54 -14.94 -2.54 10.41
N THR A 55 -13.90 -1.85 10.87
CA THR A 55 -14.01 -0.46 11.28
C THR A 55 -14.39 0.42 10.08
N ALA A 56 -13.76 0.24 8.93
CA ALA A 56 -14.09 0.96 7.70
C ALA A 56 -15.53 0.69 7.21
N LYS A 57 -16.03 -0.54 7.41
CA LYS A 57 -17.41 -0.92 7.07
C LYS A 57 -18.44 -0.26 7.98
N ARG A 58 -18.15 -0.16 9.29
CA ARG A 58 -19.10 0.40 10.28
C ARG A 58 -19.10 1.93 10.33
N MET A 59 -17.94 2.55 10.08
CA MET A 59 -17.83 4.01 10.13
C MET A 59 -18.26 4.64 8.80
N PHE A 60 -18.84 5.83 8.88
CA PHE A 60 -19.22 6.64 7.71
C PHE A 60 -20.06 5.86 6.69
N SER A 61 -20.98 5.04 7.17
CA SER A 61 -21.87 4.19 6.32
C SER A 61 -21.09 3.29 5.34
N GLY A 62 -19.86 2.94 5.65
CA GLY A 62 -19.03 2.04 4.84
C GLY A 62 -18.41 2.66 3.59
N GLU A 63 -18.60 3.95 3.34
CA GLU A 63 -18.09 4.62 2.12
C GLU A 63 -16.57 4.59 1.96
N CYS A 64 -15.83 4.38 3.05
CA CYS A 64 -14.38 4.27 3.05
C CYS A 64 -13.88 2.84 2.78
N LEU A 65 -14.75 1.84 2.87
CA LEU A 65 -14.38 0.43 2.75
C LEU A 65 -13.73 0.08 1.41
N PRO A 66 -14.24 0.53 0.24
CA PRO A 66 -13.62 0.24 -1.05
C PRO A 66 -12.18 0.73 -1.15
N ALA A 67 -11.92 1.96 -0.71
CA ALA A 67 -10.58 2.53 -0.72
C ALA A 67 -9.61 1.76 0.19
N CYS A 68 -10.06 1.38 1.40
CA CYS A 68 -9.27 0.56 2.32
C CYS A 68 -8.98 -0.83 1.74
N ALA A 69 -9.97 -1.47 1.12
CA ALA A 69 -9.84 -2.78 0.50
C ALA A 69 -8.87 -2.76 -0.70
N LEU A 70 -8.94 -1.74 -1.54
CA LEU A 70 -8.00 -1.55 -2.65
C LEU A 70 -6.55 -1.39 -2.20
N MET A 71 -6.31 -0.65 -1.12
CA MET A 71 -4.97 -0.54 -0.55
C MET A 71 -4.48 -1.87 0.05
N LEU A 72 -5.38 -2.64 0.68
CA LEU A 72 -5.04 -3.89 1.37
C LEU A 72 -4.95 -5.09 0.42
N TYR A 73 -5.87 -5.24 -0.54
CA TYR A 73 -5.98 -6.43 -1.39
C TYR A 73 -5.52 -6.22 -2.84
N ALA A 74 -5.19 -4.99 -3.23
CA ALA A 74 -4.57 -4.69 -4.52
C ALA A 74 -3.26 -3.90 -4.39
N GLY A 75 -2.81 -3.65 -3.17
CA GLY A 75 -1.54 -2.97 -2.90
C GLY A 75 -1.44 -1.57 -3.51
N ILE A 76 -2.56 -0.90 -3.76
CA ILE A 76 -2.59 0.44 -4.34
C ILE A 76 -2.03 1.44 -3.32
N ARG A 77 -1.17 2.35 -3.77
CA ARG A 77 -0.57 3.34 -2.86
C ARG A 77 -1.62 4.33 -2.34
N PRO A 78 -1.49 4.85 -1.11
CA PRO A 78 -2.42 5.87 -0.58
C PRO A 78 -2.57 7.09 -1.49
N TYR A 79 -1.51 7.50 -2.17
CA TYR A 79 -1.56 8.58 -3.15
C TYR A 79 -2.37 8.23 -4.39
N GLU A 80 -2.28 6.98 -4.86
CA GLU A 80 -2.96 6.50 -6.08
C GLU A 80 -4.45 6.30 -5.82
N VAL A 81 -4.83 5.68 -4.69
CA VAL A 81 -6.24 5.44 -4.35
C VAL A 81 -7.04 6.75 -4.23
N ARG A 82 -6.40 7.83 -3.80
CA ARG A 82 -7.03 9.16 -3.70
C ARG A 82 -7.40 9.78 -5.05
N ARG A 83 -6.77 9.33 -6.12
CA ARG A 83 -7.01 9.78 -7.50
C ARG A 83 -7.74 8.76 -8.33
N LEU A 84 -7.94 7.57 -7.79
CA LEU A 84 -8.60 6.48 -8.48
C LEU A 84 -10.09 6.78 -8.61
N THR A 85 -10.61 6.65 -9.80
CA THR A 85 -12.04 6.77 -10.12
C THR A 85 -12.65 5.40 -10.37
N TRP A 86 -13.95 5.26 -10.12
CA TRP A 86 -14.66 4.00 -10.25
C TRP A 86 -14.64 3.42 -11.67
N ASN A 87 -14.63 4.24 -12.71
CA ASN A 87 -14.52 3.79 -14.10
C ASN A 87 -13.17 3.13 -14.44
N ARG A 88 -12.19 3.18 -13.54
CA ARG A 88 -10.90 2.49 -13.65
C ARG A 88 -10.90 1.09 -13.01
N ILE A 89 -12.02 0.71 -12.40
CA ILE A 89 -12.21 -0.59 -11.75
C ILE A 89 -13.16 -1.40 -12.63
N ASN A 90 -12.63 -2.41 -13.31
CA ASN A 90 -13.41 -3.29 -14.15
C ASN A 90 -13.55 -4.66 -13.49
N LEU A 91 -14.71 -4.90 -12.87
CA LEU A 91 -15.00 -6.17 -12.19
C LEU A 91 -15.20 -7.33 -13.17
N LYS A 92 -15.65 -7.06 -14.41
CA LYS A 92 -15.83 -8.11 -15.43
C LYS A 92 -14.50 -8.66 -15.91
N SER A 93 -13.52 -7.78 -16.15
CA SER A 93 -12.16 -8.20 -16.53
C SER A 93 -11.27 -8.52 -15.33
N GLY A 94 -11.73 -8.26 -14.09
CA GLY A 94 -10.95 -8.47 -12.88
C GLY A 94 -9.72 -7.57 -12.76
N LEU A 95 -9.78 -6.32 -13.24
CA LEU A 95 -8.62 -5.42 -13.30
C LEU A 95 -8.91 -4.02 -12.76
N VAL A 96 -7.93 -3.48 -12.03
CA VAL A 96 -7.82 -2.04 -11.71
C VAL A 96 -6.76 -1.43 -12.61
N SER A 97 -7.12 -0.39 -13.37
CA SER A 97 -6.21 0.31 -14.28
C SER A 97 -5.69 1.60 -13.65
N LEU A 98 -4.37 1.70 -13.47
CA LEU A 98 -3.70 2.88 -12.94
C LEU A 98 -2.96 3.61 -14.06
N ALA A 99 -3.40 4.82 -14.38
CA ALA A 99 -2.82 5.64 -15.44
C ALA A 99 -1.50 6.31 -15.00
N PRO A 100 -0.63 6.74 -15.93
CA PRO A 100 0.67 7.33 -15.61
C PRO A 100 0.59 8.57 -14.72
N ASN A 101 -0.39 9.43 -14.94
CA ASN A 101 -0.63 10.64 -14.12
C ASN A 101 -1.11 10.34 -12.70
N HIS A 102 -1.55 9.13 -12.42
CA HIS A 102 -1.97 8.67 -11.10
C HIS A 102 -0.86 7.93 -10.35
N THR A 103 0.25 7.59 -11.02
CA THR A 103 1.36 6.83 -10.42
C THR A 103 2.53 7.74 -10.07
N LYS A 104 3.26 7.41 -9.01
CA LYS A 104 4.44 8.18 -8.59
C LYS A 104 5.60 8.09 -9.61
N THR A 105 5.66 7.02 -10.38
CA THR A 105 6.76 6.69 -11.32
C THR A 105 6.42 6.98 -12.78
N GLY A 106 5.23 7.53 -13.06
CA GLY A 106 4.82 7.88 -14.43
C GLY A 106 4.49 6.68 -15.34
N GLY A 107 4.53 5.45 -14.84
CA GLY A 107 4.16 4.25 -15.59
C GLY A 107 2.70 3.84 -15.40
N SER A 108 2.02 3.39 -16.45
CA SER A 108 0.73 2.71 -16.33
C SER A 108 0.91 1.28 -15.83
N ARG A 109 -0.06 0.78 -15.07
CA ARG A 109 -0.12 -0.63 -14.70
C ARG A 109 -1.54 -1.09 -14.44
N HIS A 110 -1.73 -2.40 -14.54
CA HIS A 110 -2.95 -3.09 -14.16
C HIS A 110 -2.67 -3.91 -12.90
N VAL A 111 -3.66 -3.97 -12.01
CA VAL A 111 -3.60 -4.77 -10.79
C VAL A 111 -4.79 -5.70 -10.79
N SER A 112 -4.57 -6.97 -10.48
CA SER A 112 -5.61 -8.00 -10.46
C SER A 112 -6.59 -7.78 -9.30
N ILE A 113 -7.88 -7.97 -9.57
CA ILE A 113 -8.94 -7.97 -8.57
C ILE A 113 -9.20 -9.43 -8.18
N LEU A 114 -8.64 -9.84 -7.07
CA LEU A 114 -8.89 -11.18 -6.53
C LEU A 114 -10.30 -11.30 -5.93
N PRO A 115 -10.85 -12.53 -5.78
CA PRO A 115 -12.23 -12.75 -5.35
C PRO A 115 -12.62 -12.02 -4.06
N VAL A 116 -11.73 -11.97 -3.08
CA VAL A 116 -11.93 -11.25 -1.81
C VAL A 116 -12.17 -9.75 -2.03
N LEU A 117 -11.41 -9.14 -2.92
CA LEU A 117 -11.58 -7.72 -3.26
C LEU A 117 -12.83 -7.50 -4.09
N ALA A 118 -13.10 -8.39 -5.07
CA ALA A 118 -14.30 -8.32 -5.90
C ALA A 118 -15.59 -8.36 -5.05
N ALA A 119 -15.65 -9.24 -4.05
CA ALA A 119 -16.78 -9.35 -3.12
C ALA A 119 -17.03 -8.04 -2.36
N ILE A 120 -15.97 -7.34 -1.92
CA ILE A 120 -16.10 -6.06 -1.23
C ILE A 120 -16.54 -4.96 -2.20
N LEU A 121 -15.94 -4.89 -3.38
CA LEU A 121 -16.24 -3.85 -4.36
C LEU A 121 -17.66 -3.99 -4.93
N ASN A 122 -18.16 -5.21 -5.13
CA ASN A 122 -19.53 -5.46 -5.57
C ASN A 122 -20.59 -4.86 -4.63
N GLN A 123 -20.29 -4.77 -3.31
CA GLN A 123 -21.19 -4.15 -2.35
C GLN A 123 -21.37 -2.64 -2.55
N ALA A 124 -20.44 -1.99 -3.27
CA ALA A 124 -20.56 -0.57 -3.63
C ALA A 124 -21.51 -0.32 -4.80
N GLY A 125 -22.00 -1.35 -5.47
CA GLY A 125 -23.12 -1.38 -6.43
C GLY A 125 -23.02 -0.35 -7.56
N SER A 126 -23.96 0.58 -7.62
CA SER A 126 -24.14 1.55 -8.72
C SER A 126 -22.98 2.54 -8.94
N MET A 127 -21.97 2.54 -8.09
CA MET A 127 -20.80 3.41 -8.25
C MET A 127 -19.82 2.94 -9.34
N HIS A 128 -19.93 1.66 -9.76
CA HIS A 128 -19.06 1.13 -10.82
C HIS A 128 -19.32 1.85 -12.15
N ASN A 129 -18.25 2.06 -12.90
CA ASN A 129 -18.24 2.80 -14.18
C ASN A 129 -18.53 4.31 -14.08
N SER A 130 -18.63 4.87 -12.88
CA SER A 130 -18.76 6.31 -12.70
C SER A 130 -17.40 7.00 -12.73
N GLY A 131 -17.35 8.25 -13.18
CA GLY A 131 -16.15 9.10 -13.07
C GLY A 131 -15.88 9.60 -11.65
N LYS A 132 -16.66 9.21 -10.65
CA LYS A 132 -16.48 9.62 -9.25
C LYS A 132 -15.24 8.97 -8.65
N LEU A 133 -14.61 9.67 -7.69
CA LEU A 133 -13.50 9.13 -6.92
C LEU A 133 -13.94 7.97 -6.04
N VAL A 134 -13.05 6.99 -5.86
CA VAL A 134 -13.25 5.88 -4.91
C VAL A 134 -13.16 6.36 -3.46
N CYS A 135 -12.28 7.30 -3.20
CA CYS A 135 -12.20 7.94 -1.89
C CYS A 135 -13.35 8.93 -1.70
N PRO A 136 -14.10 8.85 -0.60
CA PRO A 136 -15.19 9.79 -0.32
C PRO A 136 -14.66 11.19 0.04
N PRO A 137 -15.52 12.22 0.06
CA PRO A 137 -15.17 13.54 0.57
C PRO A 137 -14.58 13.48 1.98
N ASN A 138 -13.65 14.37 2.29
CA ASN A 138 -12.94 14.42 3.57
C ASN A 138 -12.17 13.12 3.92
N TRP A 139 -11.71 12.40 2.90
CA TRP A 139 -10.99 11.13 3.02
C TRP A 139 -9.89 11.16 4.10
N GLU A 140 -9.05 12.18 4.15
CA GLU A 140 -7.92 12.26 5.09
C GLU A 140 -8.36 12.22 6.55
N LYS A 141 -9.46 12.94 6.87
CA LYS A 141 -10.05 12.94 8.21
C LYS A 141 -10.64 11.57 8.52
N LYS A 142 -11.50 11.06 7.63
CA LYS A 142 -12.16 9.75 7.78
C LYS A 142 -11.15 8.62 7.92
N TRP A 143 -10.13 8.60 7.07
CA TRP A 143 -9.06 7.61 7.12
C TRP A 143 -8.27 7.67 8.45
N ARG A 144 -7.95 8.86 8.94
CA ARG A 144 -7.30 9.03 10.24
C ARG A 144 -8.17 8.49 11.38
N ASP A 145 -9.47 8.75 11.34
CA ASP A 145 -10.41 8.30 12.36
C ASP A 145 -10.60 6.77 12.33
N ILE A 146 -10.71 6.16 11.15
CA ILE A 146 -10.73 4.70 10.98
C ILE A 146 -9.47 4.06 11.58
N ARG A 147 -8.29 4.57 11.25
CA ARG A 147 -7.02 4.05 11.80
C ARG A 147 -6.94 4.16 13.32
N ARG A 148 -7.47 5.25 13.89
CA ARG A 148 -7.53 5.44 15.34
C ARG A 148 -8.47 4.44 15.98
N GLN A 149 -9.66 4.31 15.44
CA GLN A 149 -10.72 3.46 15.99
C GLN A 149 -10.39 1.96 15.84
N SER A 150 -9.70 1.56 14.78
CA SER A 150 -9.24 0.18 14.60
C SER A 150 -8.10 -0.22 15.55
N GLY A 151 -7.56 0.70 16.35
CA GLY A 151 -6.47 0.43 17.29
C GLY A 151 -5.09 0.27 16.65
N ILE A 152 -4.99 0.30 15.33
CA ILE A 152 -3.75 0.01 14.60
C ILE A 152 -2.71 1.12 14.81
N LEU A 153 -3.11 2.38 14.97
CA LEU A 153 -2.18 3.50 15.21
C LEU A 153 -1.42 3.41 16.54
N ARG A 154 -1.95 2.70 17.52
CA ARG A 154 -1.32 2.55 18.84
C ARG A 154 -0.16 1.56 18.84
N LYS A 155 -0.02 0.75 17.80
CA LYS A 155 1.02 -0.28 17.69
C LYS A 155 2.30 0.29 17.10
N LYS A 156 3.46 -0.07 17.68
CA LYS A 156 4.76 0.24 17.10
C LYS A 156 4.87 -0.38 15.71
N GLY A 157 5.35 0.40 14.72
CA GLY A 157 5.59 -0.09 13.36
C GLY A 157 4.57 0.37 12.30
N TRP A 158 3.58 1.20 12.66
CA TRP A 158 2.75 1.82 11.64
C TRP A 158 3.59 2.69 10.71
N VAL A 159 3.47 2.43 9.40
CA VAL A 159 4.00 3.26 8.33
C VAL A 159 2.89 3.61 7.36
N GLN A 160 3.04 4.71 6.62
CA GLN A 160 2.00 5.20 5.70
C GLN A 160 1.53 4.15 4.69
N ASP A 161 2.44 3.29 4.24
CA ASP A 161 2.17 2.26 3.21
C ASP A 161 1.97 0.86 3.81
N VAL A 162 1.62 0.73 5.11
CA VAL A 162 1.51 -0.58 5.79
C VAL A 162 0.54 -1.52 5.10
N LEU A 163 -0.59 -1.04 4.56
CA LEU A 163 -1.55 -1.89 3.84
C LEU A 163 -0.94 -2.48 2.58
N ARG A 164 -0.17 -1.68 1.87
CA ARG A 164 0.56 -2.14 0.69
C ARG A 164 1.69 -3.11 1.05
N HIS A 165 2.36 -2.92 2.19
CA HIS A 165 3.32 -3.90 2.70
C HIS A 165 2.62 -5.21 3.07
N THR A 166 1.46 -5.13 3.70
CA THR A 166 0.62 -6.28 4.02
C THR A 166 0.23 -7.06 2.76
N TYR A 167 -0.30 -6.36 1.74
CA TYR A 167 -0.57 -6.97 0.43
C TYR A 167 0.63 -7.74 -0.11
N ALA A 168 1.80 -7.11 -0.17
CA ALA A 168 2.99 -7.72 -0.75
C ALA A 168 3.44 -8.96 0.01
N SER A 169 3.43 -8.91 1.35
CA SER A 169 3.85 -10.03 2.19
C SER A 169 2.92 -11.23 2.04
N TYR A 170 1.60 -11.02 2.09
CA TYR A 170 0.62 -12.10 1.91
C TYR A 170 0.56 -12.61 0.46
N HIS A 171 0.77 -11.73 -0.52
CA HIS A 171 0.86 -12.15 -1.92
C HIS A 171 2.06 -13.07 -2.15
N LEU A 172 3.22 -12.68 -1.63
CA LEU A 172 4.43 -13.49 -1.76
C LEU A 172 4.32 -14.82 -1.02
N ALA A 173 3.74 -14.82 0.19
CA ALA A 173 3.55 -16.03 0.98
C ALA A 173 2.60 -17.04 0.31
N HIS A 174 1.57 -16.55 -0.39
CA HIS A 174 0.55 -17.41 -1.00
C HIS A 174 0.88 -17.81 -2.45
N PHE A 175 1.26 -16.85 -3.27
CA PHE A 175 1.47 -17.09 -4.71
C PHE A 175 2.93 -17.35 -5.09
N GLY A 176 3.91 -16.95 -4.25
CA GLY A 176 5.34 -17.14 -4.52
C GLY A 176 5.89 -16.39 -5.75
N ASN A 177 5.05 -15.61 -6.46
CA ASN A 177 5.39 -14.99 -7.74
C ASN A 177 5.90 -13.56 -7.57
N CYS A 178 7.22 -13.41 -7.37
CA CYS A 178 7.86 -12.10 -7.22
C CYS A 178 7.73 -11.21 -8.47
N SER A 179 7.77 -11.79 -9.66
CA SER A 179 7.72 -11.03 -10.92
C SER A 179 6.34 -10.42 -11.14
N LEU A 180 5.27 -11.17 -10.88
CA LEU A 180 3.90 -10.67 -10.93
C LEU A 180 3.70 -9.56 -9.89
N LEU A 181 4.11 -9.81 -8.65
CA LEU A 181 4.02 -8.84 -7.56
C LEU A 181 4.76 -7.55 -7.90
N GLN A 182 5.97 -7.64 -8.47
CA GLN A 182 6.75 -6.49 -8.91
C GLN A 182 5.98 -5.65 -9.93
N LYS A 183 5.41 -6.29 -10.94
CA LYS A 183 4.63 -5.64 -12.01
C LYS A 183 3.39 -4.93 -11.43
N GLU A 184 2.60 -5.62 -10.63
CA GLU A 184 1.39 -5.06 -10.01
C GLU A 184 1.68 -3.93 -9.03
N MET A 185 2.75 -4.05 -8.25
CA MET A 185 3.20 -2.98 -7.37
C MET A 185 3.89 -1.81 -8.10
N GLY A 186 4.29 -1.97 -9.36
CA GLY A 186 5.02 -0.95 -10.11
C GLY A 186 6.34 -0.60 -9.43
N HIS A 187 7.15 -1.62 -9.11
CA HIS A 187 8.50 -1.47 -8.62
C HIS A 187 9.50 -1.61 -9.77
N ALA A 188 10.46 -0.68 -9.84
CA ALA A 188 11.45 -0.66 -10.91
C ALA A 188 12.41 -1.87 -10.84
N THR A 189 12.69 -2.41 -9.65
CA THR A 189 13.62 -3.53 -9.47
C THR A 189 13.08 -4.59 -8.52
N PRO A 190 13.38 -5.89 -8.75
CA PRO A 190 13.03 -6.99 -7.84
C PRO A 190 13.69 -6.86 -6.46
N SER A 191 14.90 -6.29 -6.40
CA SER A 191 15.64 -6.12 -5.14
C SER A 191 14.88 -5.29 -4.11
N LEU A 192 14.06 -4.32 -4.54
CA LEU A 192 13.21 -3.54 -3.65
C LEU A 192 12.12 -4.40 -2.99
N LEU A 193 11.64 -5.43 -3.68
CA LEU A 193 10.68 -6.39 -3.11
C LEU A 193 11.38 -7.28 -2.08
N LEU A 194 12.48 -7.89 -2.48
CA LEU A 194 13.20 -8.85 -1.66
C LEU A 194 13.72 -8.22 -0.36
N THR A 195 14.33 -7.05 -0.40
CA THR A 195 14.83 -6.37 0.81
C THR A 195 13.74 -5.85 1.74
N ARG A 196 12.57 -5.47 1.21
CA ARG A 196 11.49 -4.88 2.01
C ARG A 196 10.45 -5.87 2.51
N TYR A 197 10.24 -6.98 1.78
CA TYR A 197 9.13 -7.90 2.03
C TYR A 197 9.57 -9.32 2.42
N LEU A 198 10.86 -9.64 2.42
CA LEU A 198 11.38 -10.90 2.95
C LEU A 198 11.20 -11.06 4.47
N ASN A 199 10.88 -9.98 5.18
CA ASN A 199 10.57 -10.03 6.60
C ASN A 199 9.10 -10.41 6.80
N MET A 200 8.78 -11.65 6.52
CA MET A 200 7.44 -12.23 6.73
C MET A 200 7.28 -12.75 8.17
N ASP A 201 7.70 -11.96 9.18
CA ASP A 201 7.56 -12.36 10.59
C ASP A 201 6.09 -12.73 10.88
N GLY A 202 5.83 -14.02 11.12
CA GLY A 202 4.50 -14.57 11.40
C GLY A 202 3.58 -14.79 10.19
N ILE A 203 4.04 -14.54 8.95
CA ILE A 203 3.27 -14.84 7.73
C ILE A 203 3.76 -16.16 7.13
N THR A 204 2.87 -17.13 7.11
CA THR A 204 3.10 -18.48 6.54
C THR A 204 2.26 -18.65 5.27
N PRO A 205 2.50 -19.69 4.44
CA PRO A 205 1.63 -20.01 3.32
C PRO A 205 0.16 -20.24 3.76
N ILE A 206 -0.06 -20.81 4.94
CA ILE A 206 -1.41 -21.01 5.50
C ILE A 206 -2.10 -19.68 5.79
N THR A 207 -1.43 -18.77 6.52
CA THR A 207 -1.99 -17.43 6.78
C THR A 207 -2.12 -16.63 5.51
N GLY A 208 -1.23 -16.85 4.52
CA GLY A 208 -1.34 -16.34 3.16
C GLY A 208 -2.65 -16.75 2.50
N ALA A 209 -2.95 -18.05 2.48
CA ALA A 209 -4.21 -18.56 1.93
C ALA A 209 -5.43 -17.96 2.66
N MET A 210 -5.38 -17.92 4.00
CA MET A 210 -6.46 -17.33 4.81
C MET A 210 -6.73 -15.85 4.49
N PHE A 211 -5.69 -15.07 4.19
CA PHE A 211 -5.82 -13.67 3.83
C PHE A 211 -6.65 -13.47 2.57
N TRP A 212 -6.49 -14.37 1.58
CA TRP A 212 -7.16 -14.26 0.29
C TRP A 212 -8.53 -14.93 0.23
N THR A 213 -8.81 -15.88 1.11
CA THR A 213 -10.06 -16.68 1.05
C THR A 213 -11.14 -16.14 1.99
N HIS A 214 -10.80 -15.56 3.14
CA HIS A 214 -11.79 -15.29 4.18
C HIS A 214 -12.30 -13.85 4.23
N GLY A 215 -11.62 -12.89 3.57
CA GLY A 215 -12.08 -11.51 3.48
C GLY A 215 -12.55 -10.92 4.82
N LEU A 216 -13.81 -10.48 4.88
CA LEU A 216 -14.45 -9.95 6.09
C LEU A 216 -15.05 -11.03 7.00
N ASN A 217 -15.23 -12.24 6.49
CA ASN A 217 -15.83 -13.34 7.25
C ASN A 217 -14.74 -14.26 7.79
N PRO A 218 -14.49 -14.31 9.12
CA PRO A 218 -13.57 -15.28 9.69
C PRO A 218 -14.17 -16.68 9.62
N PRO A 219 -13.38 -17.73 9.44
CA PRO A 219 -13.81 -19.06 9.84
C PRO A 219 -14.06 -19.07 11.35
N SER A 220 -15.10 -19.75 11.79
CA SER A 220 -15.53 -19.87 13.18
C SER A 220 -14.45 -20.39 14.16
N LEU A 221 -13.33 -20.88 13.64
CA LEU A 221 -12.21 -21.45 14.41
C LEU A 221 -11.17 -20.43 14.92
N LEU A 222 -11.29 -19.14 14.61
CA LEU A 222 -10.34 -18.10 15.05
C LEU A 222 -10.90 -17.16 16.13
N LEU A 223 -11.98 -17.53 16.80
CA LEU A 223 -12.56 -16.79 17.92
C LEU A 223 -12.23 -17.45 19.29
N GLN A 224 -11.31 -18.39 19.32
CA GLN A 224 -10.77 -18.92 20.59
C GLN A 224 -9.33 -18.40 20.69
N ASP A 225 -9.20 -17.23 21.37
CA ASP A 225 -8.17 -16.85 22.34
C ASP A 225 -8.41 -15.39 22.79
#